data_d3ada786bc46686b23430abcaa116a11
#
_entry.id   d3ada786bc46686b23430abcaa116a11
#
_cell.length_a   1.000
_cell.length_b   1.000
_cell.length_c   1.000
_cell.angle_alpha   90.00
_cell.angle_beta   90.00
_cell.angle_gamma   90.00
#
_symmetry.space_group_name_H-M   'P 1'
#
loop_
_entity.id
_entity.type
_entity.pdbx_description
1 polymer ?
#
loop_
_entity_poly.entity_id
_entity_poly.type
_entity_poly.pdbx_seq_one_letter_code
_entity_poly.pdbx_strand_id
1 'polypeptide(L)'
;EKAIRYVAKAGDGSMRDALSLLDQCIAFYLGQKLTYDKVLEVLGAVDIDVFNRLIVEIAKGQTMEALAIIEEIIWQGRELSQFVTDFTWYMRNLMMVKVSDEVNDQLDISAENLAIMKQTAQELELNTLMRYIRVFSELSNRIRYATQKRVSLELAIIKLTTPQMEVDTDSILDRLRVLERKVEKTSIA
;
A
#
# COMPACT_ATOMS: atom_id res chain seq x y z
N GLU A 1 22.76 -1.94 -2.45
CA GLU A 1 22.04 -3.05 -3.10
C GLU A 1 20.54 -2.73 -3.17
N LYS A 2 19.83 -2.38 -2.05
CA LYS A 2 18.39 -2.01 -2.05
C LYS A 2 18.05 -0.94 -3.11
N ALA A 3 18.87 0.12 -3.24
CA ALA A 3 18.67 1.20 -4.22
C ALA A 3 18.68 0.69 -5.68
N ILE A 4 19.66 -0.16 -6.02
CA ILE A 4 19.80 -0.71 -7.38
C ILE A 4 18.64 -1.64 -7.72
N ARG A 5 18.23 -2.50 -6.79
CA ARG A 5 17.07 -3.38 -6.98
C ARG A 5 15.79 -2.58 -7.21
N TYR A 6 15.62 -1.49 -6.46
CA TYR A 6 14.45 -0.62 -6.64
C TYR A 6 14.42 0.05 -8.02
N VAL A 7 15.56 0.59 -8.49
CA VAL A 7 15.67 1.18 -9.84
C VAL A 7 15.37 0.14 -10.92
N ALA A 8 15.92 -1.07 -10.79
CA ALA A 8 15.67 -2.16 -11.72
C ALA A 8 14.19 -2.54 -11.78
N LYS A 9 13.51 -2.60 -10.63
CA LYS A 9 12.07 -2.85 -10.52
C LYS A 9 11.25 -1.72 -11.15
N ALA A 10 11.61 -0.47 -10.88
CA ALA A 10 10.93 0.70 -11.45
C ALA A 10 11.05 0.78 -12.98
N GLY A 11 12.11 0.16 -13.55
CA GLY A 11 12.28 0.00 -14.99
C GLY A 11 11.38 -1.04 -15.66
N ASP A 12 10.55 -1.74 -14.87
CA ASP A 12 9.52 -2.69 -15.33
C ASP A 12 9.99 -3.68 -16.42
N GLY A 13 11.18 -4.27 -16.22
CA GLY A 13 11.82 -5.21 -17.15
C GLY A 13 12.56 -4.56 -18.32
N SER A 14 12.48 -3.24 -18.49
CA SER A 14 13.21 -2.50 -19.50
C SER A 14 14.57 -2.02 -18.96
N MET A 15 15.66 -2.58 -19.48
CA MET A 15 17.02 -2.15 -19.13
C MET A 15 17.26 -0.66 -19.46
N ARG A 16 16.70 -0.20 -20.57
CA ARG A 16 16.80 1.20 -21.00
C ARG A 16 16.17 2.15 -20.01
N ASP A 17 14.96 1.81 -19.53
CA ASP A 17 14.23 2.65 -18.59
C ASP A 17 14.89 2.61 -17.21
N ALA A 18 15.35 1.44 -16.76
CA ALA A 18 16.12 1.31 -15.52
C ALA A 18 17.42 2.17 -15.55
N LEU A 19 18.16 2.17 -16.67
CA LEU A 19 19.34 3.01 -16.81
C LEU A 19 18.98 4.50 -16.84
N SER A 20 17.90 4.89 -17.51
CA SER A 20 17.42 6.27 -17.53
C SER A 20 17.02 6.77 -16.13
N LEU A 21 16.34 5.94 -15.33
CA LEU A 21 15.99 6.24 -13.94
C LEU A 21 17.25 6.35 -13.06
N LEU A 22 18.24 5.48 -13.29
CA LEU A 22 19.52 5.53 -12.58
C LEU A 22 20.28 6.83 -12.90
N ASP A 23 20.36 7.20 -14.18
CA ASP A 23 20.99 8.44 -14.62
C ASP A 23 20.29 9.66 -14.00
N GLN A 24 18.97 9.66 -13.92
CA GLN A 24 18.21 10.69 -13.24
C GLN A 24 18.60 10.80 -11.75
N CYS A 25 18.71 9.66 -11.05
CA CYS A 25 19.13 9.65 -9.65
C CYS A 25 20.56 10.16 -9.47
N ILE A 26 21.48 9.78 -10.37
CA ILE A 26 22.89 10.24 -10.37
C ILE A 26 22.96 11.74 -10.62
N ALA A 27 22.21 12.25 -11.59
CA ALA A 27 22.19 13.67 -11.93
C ALA A 27 21.68 14.54 -10.78
N PHE A 28 20.65 14.06 -10.05
CA PHE A 28 20.07 14.79 -8.93
C PHE A 28 21.02 14.85 -7.72
N TYR A 29 21.74 13.75 -7.45
CA TYR A 29 22.68 13.62 -6.33
C TYR A 29 24.15 13.52 -6.81
N LEU A 30 24.55 14.36 -7.76
CA LEU A 30 25.88 14.33 -8.38
C LEU A 30 26.99 14.36 -7.30
N GLY A 31 27.91 13.40 -7.39
CA GLY A 31 29.03 13.28 -6.46
C GLY A 31 28.70 12.73 -5.06
N GLN A 32 27.47 12.33 -4.82
CA GLN A 32 27.04 11.74 -3.56
C GLN A 32 26.75 10.25 -3.73
N LYS A 33 26.89 9.49 -2.64
CA LYS A 33 26.47 8.09 -2.61
C LYS A 33 24.95 8.00 -2.70
N LEU A 34 24.43 7.26 -3.68
CA LEU A 34 23.00 6.96 -3.80
C LEU A 34 22.60 5.96 -2.74
N THR A 35 21.80 6.42 -1.78
CA THR A 35 21.12 5.58 -0.80
C THR A 35 19.74 5.19 -1.32
N TYR A 36 19.09 4.24 -0.65
CA TYR A 36 17.72 3.83 -0.97
C TYR A 36 16.74 5.00 -0.85
N ASP A 37 16.81 5.76 0.25
CA ASP A 37 15.95 6.92 0.51
C ASP A 37 16.07 8.00 -0.58
N LYS A 38 17.30 8.27 -1.03
CA LYS A 38 17.56 9.23 -2.12
C LYS A 38 16.96 8.77 -3.45
N VAL A 39 16.99 7.47 -3.71
CA VAL A 39 16.36 6.92 -4.92
C VAL A 39 14.84 7.05 -4.83
N LEU A 40 14.23 6.71 -3.68
CA LEU A 40 12.80 6.91 -3.46
C LEU A 40 12.39 8.37 -3.63
N GLU A 41 13.19 9.30 -3.10
CA GLU A 41 12.95 10.74 -3.23
C GLU A 41 12.92 11.19 -4.70
N VAL A 42 13.94 10.84 -5.48
CA VAL A 42 14.04 11.22 -6.90
C VAL A 42 12.94 10.59 -7.75
N LEU A 43 12.63 9.32 -7.49
CA LEU A 43 11.61 8.59 -8.25
C LEU A 43 10.18 8.84 -7.74
N GLY A 44 10.02 9.65 -6.70
CA GLY A 44 8.71 9.98 -6.15
C GLY A 44 8.01 8.81 -5.47
N ALA A 45 8.75 7.75 -5.12
CA ALA A 45 8.19 6.54 -4.53
C ALA A 45 8.01 6.68 -3.01
N VAL A 46 7.11 5.87 -2.48
CA VAL A 46 6.81 5.81 -1.04
C VAL A 46 7.46 4.57 -0.44
N ASP A 47 8.02 4.69 0.76
CA ASP A 47 8.60 3.57 1.47
C ASP A 47 7.52 2.55 1.90
N ILE A 48 7.90 1.28 1.93
CA ILE A 48 7.02 0.18 2.36
C ILE A 48 6.54 0.35 3.81
N ASP A 49 7.35 0.99 4.65
CA ASP A 49 6.98 1.31 6.04
C ASP A 49 5.79 2.26 6.14
N VAL A 50 5.67 3.20 5.21
CA VAL A 50 4.52 4.12 5.14
C VAL A 50 3.25 3.35 4.75
N PHE A 51 3.37 2.42 3.79
CA PHE A 51 2.26 1.53 3.42
C PHE A 51 1.83 0.65 4.59
N ASN A 52 2.80 0.13 5.35
CA ASN A 52 2.52 -0.70 6.51
C ASN A 52 1.80 0.10 7.61
N ARG A 53 2.28 1.30 7.94
CA ARG A 53 1.59 2.21 8.88
C ARG A 53 0.16 2.48 8.42
N LEU A 54 -0.02 2.84 7.16
CA LEU A 54 -1.33 3.18 6.60
C LEU A 54 -2.33 2.01 6.71
N ILE A 55 -1.93 0.80 6.31
CA ILE A 55 -2.84 -0.35 6.33
C ILE A 55 -3.21 -0.76 7.75
N VAL A 56 -2.29 -0.61 8.71
CA VAL A 56 -2.54 -0.86 10.13
C VAL A 56 -3.58 0.12 10.68
N GLU A 57 -3.46 1.42 10.40
CA GLU A 57 -4.43 2.42 10.86
C GLU A 57 -5.80 2.24 10.17
N ILE A 58 -5.82 1.87 8.88
CA ILE A 58 -7.06 1.49 8.18
C ILE A 58 -7.72 0.29 8.86
N ALA A 59 -6.96 -0.74 9.19
CA ALA A 59 -7.49 -1.97 9.81
C ALA A 59 -8.06 -1.73 11.22
N LYS A 60 -7.49 -0.79 11.96
CA LYS A 60 -7.99 -0.33 13.26
C LYS A 60 -9.24 0.56 13.14
N GLY A 61 -9.59 1.01 11.94
CA GLY A 61 -10.67 1.98 11.71
C GLY A 61 -10.31 3.41 12.15
N GLN A 62 -9.03 3.74 12.27
CA GLN A 62 -8.52 5.04 12.69
C GLN A 62 -8.46 5.98 11.47
N THR A 63 -9.60 6.58 11.15
CA THR A 63 -9.76 7.40 9.93
C THR A 63 -8.84 8.61 9.93
N MET A 64 -8.75 9.34 11.05
CA MET A 64 -7.97 10.57 11.11
C MET A 64 -6.47 10.31 11.02
N GLU A 65 -6.00 9.25 11.64
CA GLU A 65 -4.60 8.80 11.60
C GLU A 65 -4.21 8.34 10.19
N ALA A 66 -5.10 7.59 9.51
CA ALA A 66 -4.89 7.20 8.14
C ALA A 66 -4.85 8.42 7.19
N LEU A 67 -5.74 9.40 7.37
CA LEU A 67 -5.74 10.65 6.59
C LEU A 67 -4.49 11.51 6.87
N ALA A 68 -3.99 11.54 8.10
CA ALA A 68 -2.75 12.23 8.44
C ALA A 68 -1.54 11.65 7.69
N ILE A 69 -1.46 10.32 7.54
CA ILE A 69 -0.42 9.66 6.73
C ILE A 69 -0.54 10.08 5.25
N ILE A 70 -1.76 10.15 4.70
CA ILE A 70 -1.97 10.64 3.33
C ILE A 70 -1.50 12.09 3.19
N GLU A 71 -1.75 12.92 4.20
CA GLU A 71 -1.29 14.31 4.20
C GLU A 71 0.24 14.41 4.21
N GLU A 72 0.95 13.58 4.99
CA GLU A 72 2.41 13.49 4.95
C GLU A 72 2.93 13.21 3.53
N ILE A 73 2.29 12.27 2.81
CA ILE A 73 2.65 11.89 1.43
C ILE A 73 2.44 13.07 0.47
N ILE A 74 1.34 13.80 0.62
CA ILE A 74 1.03 14.98 -0.18
C ILE A 74 2.05 16.10 0.06
N TRP A 75 2.40 16.36 1.32
CA TRP A 75 3.41 17.34 1.69
C TRP A 75 4.80 17.02 1.15
N GLN A 76 5.12 15.71 1.01
CA GLN A 76 6.36 15.25 0.38
C GLN A 76 6.34 15.40 -1.16
N GLY A 77 5.25 15.89 -1.74
CA GLY A 77 5.12 16.09 -3.19
C GLY A 77 5.04 14.79 -4.00
N ARG A 78 4.61 13.67 -3.37
CA ARG A 78 4.50 12.37 -4.07
C ARG A 78 3.33 12.37 -5.05
N GLU A 79 3.50 11.68 -6.17
CA GLU A 79 2.44 11.52 -7.19
C GLU A 79 1.37 10.55 -6.70
N LEU A 80 0.13 11.04 -6.55
CA LEU A 80 -0.94 10.28 -5.91
C LEU A 80 -1.42 9.08 -6.74
N SER A 81 -1.36 9.14 -8.07
CA SER A 81 -1.75 7.98 -8.90
C SER A 81 -0.73 6.85 -8.77
N GLN A 82 0.55 7.19 -8.68
CA GLN A 82 1.61 6.22 -8.43
C GLN A 82 1.48 5.62 -7.03
N PHE A 83 1.24 6.46 -6.02
CA PHE A 83 0.97 6.01 -4.66
C PHE A 83 -0.17 4.98 -4.60
N VAL A 84 -1.30 5.25 -5.25
CA VAL A 84 -2.46 4.32 -5.29
C VAL A 84 -2.08 3.00 -5.95
N THR A 85 -1.31 3.04 -7.03
CA THR A 85 -0.82 1.84 -7.71
C THR A 85 0.10 1.02 -6.82
N ASP A 86 1.07 1.67 -6.17
CA ASP A 86 2.05 1.01 -5.30
C ASP A 86 1.41 0.45 -4.03
N PHE A 87 0.46 1.17 -3.45
CA PHE A 87 -0.28 0.69 -2.28
C PHE A 87 -1.20 -0.50 -2.62
N THR A 88 -1.82 -0.49 -3.80
CA THR A 88 -2.59 -1.65 -4.30
C THR A 88 -1.69 -2.87 -4.45
N TRP A 89 -0.50 -2.68 -5.02
CA TRP A 89 0.50 -3.74 -5.15
C TRP A 89 0.99 -4.24 -3.79
N TYR A 90 1.21 -3.35 -2.83
CA TYR A 90 1.58 -3.71 -1.46
C TYR A 90 0.50 -4.60 -0.81
N MET A 91 -0.78 -4.22 -0.89
CA MET A 91 -1.88 -5.03 -0.35
C MET A 91 -2.01 -6.39 -1.04
N ARG A 92 -1.79 -6.47 -2.36
CA ARG A 92 -1.73 -7.74 -3.10
C ARG A 92 -0.61 -8.63 -2.55
N ASN A 93 0.56 -8.08 -2.29
CA ASN A 93 1.67 -8.85 -1.73
C ASN A 93 1.37 -9.34 -0.31
N LEU A 94 0.74 -8.52 0.54
CA LEU A 94 0.25 -8.95 1.85
C LEU A 94 -0.71 -10.15 1.72
N MET A 95 -1.61 -10.11 0.74
CA MET A 95 -2.54 -11.21 0.48
C MET A 95 -1.78 -12.49 0.06
N MET A 96 -0.78 -12.38 -0.81
CA MET A 96 0.06 -13.51 -1.24
C MET A 96 0.82 -14.12 -0.07
N VAL A 97 1.44 -13.29 0.77
CA VAL A 97 2.15 -13.71 1.99
C VAL A 97 1.22 -14.40 2.98
N LYS A 98 -0.06 -13.99 3.04
CA LYS A 98 -1.06 -14.61 3.91
C LYS A 98 -1.53 -15.98 3.43
N VAL A 99 -1.60 -16.18 2.11
CA VAL A 99 -2.15 -17.41 1.50
C VAL A 99 -1.09 -18.51 1.37
N SER A 100 0.19 -18.18 1.23
CA SER A 100 1.24 -19.15 1.02
C SER A 100 2.54 -18.75 1.71
N ASP A 101 3.12 -19.69 2.45
CA ASP A 101 4.43 -19.53 3.09
C ASP A 101 5.60 -19.63 2.08
N GLU A 102 5.36 -20.22 0.91
CA GLU A 102 6.39 -20.49 -0.12
C GLU A 102 6.63 -19.30 -1.08
N VAL A 103 5.87 -18.21 -0.94
CA VAL A 103 5.94 -17.05 -1.86
C VAL A 103 7.22 -16.20 -1.66
N ASN A 104 8.05 -16.54 -0.68
CA ASN A 104 9.24 -15.76 -0.32
C ASN A 104 10.20 -15.52 -1.50
N ASP A 105 10.38 -16.52 -2.38
CA ASP A 105 11.31 -16.43 -3.52
C ASP A 105 10.70 -15.73 -4.75
N GLN A 106 9.38 -15.57 -4.79
CA GLN A 106 8.67 -14.93 -5.91
C GLN A 106 8.42 -13.43 -5.70
N LEU A 107 8.49 -12.98 -4.44
CA LEU A 107 8.36 -11.58 -4.11
C LEU A 107 9.77 -10.96 -4.06
N ASP A 108 10.05 -10.03 -4.98
CA ASP A 108 11.31 -9.26 -4.97
C ASP A 108 11.28 -8.21 -3.85
N ILE A 109 11.23 -8.70 -2.60
CA ILE A 109 11.13 -7.93 -1.36
C ILE A 109 12.32 -8.28 -0.47
N SER A 110 12.89 -7.30 0.21
CA SER A 110 13.96 -7.57 1.19
C SER A 110 13.45 -8.43 2.35
N ALA A 111 14.32 -9.24 2.93
CA ALA A 111 13.96 -10.11 4.07
C ALA A 111 13.37 -9.33 5.26
N GLU A 112 13.85 -8.11 5.50
CA GLU A 112 13.35 -7.20 6.52
C GLU A 112 11.89 -6.77 6.24
N ASN A 113 11.61 -6.30 5.01
CA ASN A 113 10.27 -5.90 4.60
C ASN A 113 9.31 -7.09 4.57
N LEU A 114 9.80 -8.27 4.18
CA LEU A 114 9.02 -9.50 4.21
C LEU A 114 8.61 -9.90 5.63
N ALA A 115 9.50 -9.72 6.62
CA ALA A 115 9.17 -9.98 8.03
C ALA A 115 8.06 -9.06 8.53
N ILE A 116 8.14 -7.75 8.22
CA ILE A 116 7.10 -6.77 8.55
C ILE A 116 5.77 -7.16 7.87
N MET A 117 5.81 -7.50 6.58
CA MET A 117 4.61 -7.89 5.83
C MET A 117 3.98 -9.17 6.38
N LYS A 118 4.76 -10.15 6.82
CA LYS A 118 4.25 -11.37 7.45
C LYS A 118 3.50 -11.07 8.74
N GLN A 119 4.06 -10.22 9.59
CA GLN A 119 3.40 -9.80 10.83
C GLN A 119 2.07 -9.10 10.52
N THR A 120 2.07 -8.11 9.64
CA THR A 120 0.87 -7.36 9.27
C THR A 120 -0.18 -8.26 8.60
N ALA A 121 0.24 -9.20 7.75
CA ALA A 121 -0.67 -10.13 7.10
C ALA A 121 -1.38 -11.06 8.09
N GLN A 122 -0.75 -11.42 9.22
CA GLN A 122 -1.39 -12.23 10.27
C GLN A 122 -2.55 -11.51 10.95
N GLU A 123 -2.43 -10.19 11.13
CA GLU A 123 -3.44 -9.36 11.81
C GLU A 123 -4.66 -9.06 10.93
N LEU A 124 -4.53 -9.17 9.62
CA LEU A 124 -5.56 -8.83 8.65
C LEU A 124 -6.30 -10.09 8.16
N GLU A 125 -7.62 -9.98 8.01
CA GLU A 125 -8.43 -11.03 7.39
C GLU A 125 -8.28 -11.01 5.86
N LEU A 126 -8.31 -12.19 5.24
CA LEU A 126 -8.19 -12.31 3.78
C LEU A 126 -9.30 -11.55 3.05
N ASN A 127 -10.54 -11.66 3.53
CA ASN A 127 -11.68 -10.96 2.92
C ASN A 127 -11.56 -9.44 3.05
N THR A 128 -11.03 -8.96 4.17
CA THR A 128 -10.77 -7.53 4.39
C THR A 128 -9.71 -7.02 3.41
N LEU A 129 -8.61 -7.77 3.21
CA LEU A 129 -7.60 -7.45 2.20
C LEU A 129 -8.18 -7.43 0.79
N MET A 130 -9.01 -8.43 0.43
CA MET A 130 -9.67 -8.48 -0.88
C MET A 130 -10.57 -7.25 -1.10
N ARG A 131 -11.32 -6.83 -0.08
CA ARG A 131 -12.13 -5.60 -0.12
C ARG A 131 -11.24 -4.36 -0.34
N TYR A 132 -10.14 -4.23 0.40
CA TYR A 132 -9.22 -3.11 0.26
C TYR A 132 -8.61 -3.04 -1.14
N ILE A 133 -8.15 -4.17 -1.68
CA ILE A 133 -7.59 -4.28 -3.03
C ILE A 133 -8.64 -3.87 -4.07
N ARG A 134 -9.90 -4.30 -3.93
CA ARG A 134 -10.99 -3.92 -4.85
C ARG A 134 -11.20 -2.41 -4.86
N VAL A 135 -11.39 -1.78 -3.69
CA VAL A 135 -11.61 -0.33 -3.58
C VAL A 135 -10.45 0.46 -4.20
N PHE A 136 -9.21 0.04 -3.92
CA PHE A 136 -8.03 0.73 -4.47
C PHE A 136 -7.79 0.43 -5.96
N SER A 137 -8.15 -0.75 -6.46
CA SER A 137 -8.10 -1.06 -7.89
C SER A 137 -9.09 -0.21 -8.68
N GLU A 138 -10.31 -0.01 -8.17
CA GLU A 138 -11.28 0.90 -8.76
C GLU A 138 -10.78 2.35 -8.73
N LEU A 139 -10.17 2.77 -7.61
CA LEU A 139 -9.57 4.08 -7.51
C LEU A 139 -8.42 4.24 -8.51
N SER A 140 -7.53 3.25 -8.66
CA SER A 140 -6.40 3.27 -9.58
C SER A 140 -6.84 3.52 -11.04
N ASN A 141 -7.95 2.93 -11.45
CA ASN A 141 -8.50 3.13 -12.78
C ASN A 141 -9.04 4.56 -13.00
N ARG A 142 -9.52 5.22 -11.96
CA ARG A 142 -10.17 6.54 -12.04
C ARG A 142 -9.25 7.70 -11.70
N ILE A 143 -8.29 7.51 -10.78
CA ILE A 143 -7.49 8.61 -10.24
C ILE A 143 -6.62 9.31 -11.28
N ARG A 144 -6.19 8.61 -12.34
CA ARG A 144 -5.40 9.20 -13.43
C ARG A 144 -6.12 10.35 -14.14
N TYR A 145 -7.46 10.26 -14.21
CA TYR A 145 -8.31 11.23 -14.89
C TYR A 145 -9.08 12.13 -13.93
N ALA A 146 -8.90 11.93 -12.61
CA ALA A 146 -9.58 12.72 -11.60
C ALA A 146 -9.00 14.14 -11.53
N THR A 147 -9.88 15.14 -11.58
CA THR A 147 -9.51 16.55 -11.37
C THR A 147 -9.05 16.80 -9.94
N GLN A 148 -9.61 16.07 -8.98
CA GLN A 148 -9.33 16.19 -7.55
C GLN A 148 -8.81 14.85 -7.01
N LYS A 149 -7.55 14.51 -7.34
CA LYS A 149 -6.92 13.26 -6.93
C LYS A 149 -6.90 13.07 -5.41
N ARG A 150 -6.60 14.16 -4.66
CA ARG A 150 -6.58 14.16 -3.20
C ARG A 150 -7.93 13.72 -2.64
N VAL A 151 -9.01 14.37 -3.03
CA VAL A 151 -10.37 14.05 -2.54
C VAL A 151 -10.75 12.61 -2.87
N SER A 152 -10.41 12.13 -4.08
CA SER A 152 -10.68 10.75 -4.48
C SER A 152 -9.97 9.73 -3.60
N LEU A 153 -8.72 10.01 -3.21
CA LEU A 153 -7.94 9.17 -2.31
C LEU A 153 -8.48 9.21 -0.88
N GLU A 154 -8.76 10.40 -0.35
CA GLU A 154 -9.34 10.57 1.00
C GLU A 154 -10.68 9.84 1.14
N LEU A 155 -11.55 9.92 0.13
CA LEU A 155 -12.82 9.17 0.10
C LEU A 155 -12.61 7.65 0.09
N ALA A 156 -11.59 7.15 -0.60
CA ALA A 156 -11.26 5.73 -0.56
C ALA A 156 -10.79 5.31 0.83
N ILE A 157 -9.95 6.08 1.50
CA ILE A 157 -9.51 5.81 2.87
C ILE A 157 -10.71 5.80 3.84
N ILE A 158 -11.60 6.78 3.75
CA ILE A 158 -12.82 6.85 4.58
C ILE A 158 -13.68 5.60 4.37
N LYS A 159 -13.87 5.16 3.13
CA LYS A 159 -14.60 3.91 2.84
C LYS A 159 -13.95 2.69 3.49
N LEU A 160 -12.63 2.59 3.46
CA LEU A 160 -11.93 1.45 4.06
C LEU A 160 -12.05 1.44 5.58
N THR A 161 -11.95 2.61 6.23
CA THR A 161 -12.00 2.74 7.70
C THR A 161 -13.42 2.70 8.25
N THR A 162 -14.43 3.02 7.42
CA THR A 162 -15.85 3.06 7.82
C THR A 162 -16.71 2.15 6.93
N PRO A 163 -16.63 0.81 7.08
CA PRO A 163 -17.39 -0.15 6.26
C PRO A 163 -18.91 0.06 6.30
N GLN A 164 -19.38 0.78 7.30
CA GLN A 164 -20.81 1.10 7.46
C GLN A 164 -21.36 2.02 6.37
N MET A 165 -20.49 2.76 5.69
CA MET A 165 -20.86 3.67 4.60
C MET A 165 -20.97 2.97 3.24
N GLU A 166 -20.52 1.73 3.13
CA GLU A 166 -20.66 0.93 1.92
C GLU A 166 -21.97 0.14 1.96
N VAL A 167 -22.74 0.20 0.87
CA VAL A 167 -24.04 -0.47 0.73
C VAL A 167 -23.94 -1.72 -0.13
N ASP A 168 -22.72 -2.08 -0.57
CA ASP A 168 -22.50 -3.28 -1.36
C ASP A 168 -22.58 -4.57 -0.52
N THR A 169 -22.88 -5.69 -1.18
CA THR A 169 -23.09 -6.99 -0.54
C THR A 169 -21.87 -7.46 0.24
N ASP A 170 -20.64 -7.18 -0.23
CA ASP A 170 -19.41 -7.65 0.40
C ASP A 170 -19.12 -6.88 1.69
N SER A 171 -19.40 -5.59 1.71
CA SER A 171 -19.33 -4.77 2.92
C SER A 171 -20.32 -5.22 3.97
N ILE A 172 -21.55 -5.61 3.58
CA ILE A 172 -22.56 -6.19 4.48
C ILE A 172 -22.07 -7.52 5.05
N LEU A 173 -21.46 -8.38 4.23
CA LEU A 173 -20.91 -9.66 4.67
C LEU A 173 -19.74 -9.49 5.64
N ASP A 174 -18.83 -8.53 5.40
CA ASP A 174 -17.74 -8.21 6.32
C ASP A 174 -18.27 -7.74 7.69
N ARG A 175 -19.30 -6.90 7.68
CA ARG A 175 -19.96 -6.43 8.91
C ARG A 175 -20.63 -7.57 9.67
N LEU A 176 -21.30 -8.49 8.99
CA LEU A 176 -21.90 -9.67 9.60
C LEU A 176 -20.84 -10.52 10.29
N ARG A 177 -19.72 -10.81 9.64
CA ARG A 177 -18.61 -11.59 10.23
C ARG A 177 -18.00 -10.93 11.45
N VAL A 178 -17.85 -9.60 11.44
CA VAL A 178 -17.36 -8.85 12.60
C VAL A 178 -18.34 -8.96 13.78
N LEU A 179 -19.65 -8.92 13.50
CA LEU A 179 -20.70 -9.08 14.52
C LEU A 179 -20.72 -10.52 15.05
N GLU A 180 -20.66 -11.53 14.20
CA GLU A 180 -20.60 -12.95 14.58
C GLU A 180 -19.44 -13.20 15.57
N ARG A 181 -18.23 -12.72 15.27
CA ARG A 181 -17.07 -12.84 16.18
C ARG A 181 -17.27 -12.13 17.51
N LYS A 182 -17.92 -10.96 17.50
CA LYS A 182 -18.22 -10.26 18.76
C LYS A 182 -19.19 -11.06 19.62
N VAL A 183 -20.20 -11.66 19.00
CA VAL A 183 -21.18 -12.52 19.67
C VAL A 183 -20.52 -13.79 20.21
N GLU A 184 -19.69 -14.47 19.43
CA GLU A 184 -18.93 -15.64 19.87
C GLU A 184 -18.04 -15.35 21.09
N LYS A 185 -17.29 -14.24 21.05
CA LYS A 185 -16.45 -13.81 22.17
C LYS A 185 -17.26 -13.45 23.44
N THR A 186 -18.47 -12.95 23.26
CA THR A 186 -19.36 -12.59 24.39
C THR A 186 -20.10 -13.79 24.93
N SER A 187 -20.33 -14.85 24.15
CA SER A 187 -21.00 -16.09 24.55
C SER A 187 -20.10 -17.07 25.30
N ILE A 188 -18.79 -16.85 25.34
CA ILE A 188 -17.76 -17.69 26.00
C ILE A 188 -17.34 -17.08 27.36
N ALA A 189 -17.80 -15.86 27.68
CA ALA A 189 -17.55 -15.18 28.95
C ALA A 189 -18.77 -15.28 29.87
#